data_bf080abd197216e4db83e57a237333dd
#
_entry.id   bf080abd197216e4db83e57a237333dd
#
_cell.length_a   1.000
_cell.length_b   1.000
_cell.length_c   1.000
_cell.angle_alpha   90.00
_cell.angle_beta   90.00
_cell.angle_gamma   90.00
#
_symmetry.space_group_name_H-M   'P 1'
#
loop_
_entity.id
_entity.type
_entity.pdbx_description
1 polymer ?
#
loop_
_entity_poly.entity_id
_entity_poly.type
_entity_poly.pdbx_seq_one_letter_code
_entity_poly.pdbx_strand_id
1 'polypeptide(L)'
;KFSKNFSALISSKKCVVAADTRPSGHIIVETVKAGLMESGIDVYDLGVVPTPITFRESRKYGAGLVVTSSHNPIEWNGLKMIIDGIGINNKQLDTVIKDQVTNKSKIGTEHYIKSDYINDAAKIIGKISGTPKVTVDVGGGAAKTVASELLKKIGCDVNTINDDLV
;
A
#
# COMPACT_ATOMS: atom_id res chain seq x y z
N LYS A 1 8.36 -16.93 -1.63
CA LYS A 1 8.11 -17.61 -0.36
C LYS A 1 7.15 -16.78 0.53
N PHE A 2 7.56 -15.62 1.05
CA PHE A 2 6.80 -14.89 2.08
C PHE A 2 5.37 -14.53 1.65
N SER A 3 5.15 -14.06 0.43
CA SER A 3 3.81 -13.74 -0.08
C SER A 3 2.91 -14.98 -0.21
N LYS A 4 3.48 -16.12 -0.64
CA LYS A 4 2.76 -17.40 -0.67
C LYS A 4 2.35 -17.84 0.74
N ASN A 5 3.27 -17.77 1.70
CA ASN A 5 2.96 -18.15 3.09
C ASN A 5 1.94 -17.19 3.73
N PHE A 6 2.04 -15.89 3.41
CA PHE A 6 1.07 -14.89 3.87
C PHE A 6 -0.36 -15.21 3.38
N SER A 7 -0.51 -15.81 2.20
CA SER A 7 -1.82 -16.21 1.67
C SER A 7 -2.60 -17.14 2.61
N ALA A 8 -1.92 -17.90 3.45
CA ALA A 8 -2.56 -18.79 4.42
C ALA A 8 -3.33 -18.03 5.51
N LEU A 9 -2.98 -16.76 5.75
CA LEU A 9 -3.65 -15.89 6.72
C LEU A 9 -4.83 -15.12 6.09
N ILE A 10 -5.00 -15.16 4.75
CA ILE A 10 -5.97 -14.36 4.02
C ILE A 10 -7.26 -15.16 3.80
N SER A 11 -8.27 -14.89 4.62
CA SER A 11 -9.57 -15.57 4.52
C SER A 11 -10.43 -15.05 3.35
N SER A 12 -10.35 -13.76 3.04
CA SER A 12 -11.14 -13.07 1.99
C SER A 12 -10.79 -13.49 0.57
N LYS A 13 -9.65 -14.14 0.36
CA LYS A 13 -9.05 -14.41 -0.96
C LYS A 13 -8.73 -13.15 -1.76
N LYS A 14 -8.62 -11.99 -1.10
CA LYS A 14 -8.29 -10.70 -1.71
C LYS A 14 -7.19 -10.03 -0.92
N CYS A 15 -6.27 -9.37 -1.62
CA CYS A 15 -5.18 -8.62 -1.00
C CYS A 15 -4.90 -7.34 -1.76
N VAL A 16 -4.89 -6.20 -1.09
CA VAL A 16 -4.36 -4.98 -1.70
C VAL A 16 -2.84 -4.98 -1.63
N VAL A 17 -2.19 -4.56 -2.70
CA VAL A 17 -0.73 -4.46 -2.78
C VAL A 17 -0.34 -3.03 -3.14
N ALA A 18 0.72 -2.53 -2.53
CA ALA A 18 1.28 -1.21 -2.81
C ALA A 18 2.78 -1.19 -2.57
N ALA A 19 3.44 -0.14 -3.07
CA ALA A 19 4.84 0.15 -2.78
C ALA A 19 5.05 1.62 -2.38
N ASP A 20 6.21 1.90 -1.80
CA ASP A 20 6.80 3.23 -1.77
C ASP A 20 7.63 3.49 -3.05
N THR A 21 8.41 4.57 -3.06
CA THR A 21 9.17 5.04 -4.24
C THR A 21 10.54 4.40 -4.41
N ARG A 22 10.92 3.40 -3.61
CA ARG A 22 12.25 2.75 -3.66
C ARG A 22 12.49 2.08 -5.00
N PRO A 23 13.70 2.22 -5.60
CA PRO A 23 14.00 1.67 -6.93
C PRO A 23 13.77 0.15 -7.04
N SER A 24 14.05 -0.61 -5.98
CA SER A 24 13.80 -2.06 -5.94
C SER A 24 12.33 -2.43 -5.78
N GLY A 25 11.45 -1.45 -5.48
CA GLY A 25 10.05 -1.67 -5.13
C GLY A 25 9.28 -2.41 -6.22
N HIS A 26 9.43 -1.99 -7.48
CA HIS A 26 8.69 -2.58 -8.61
C HIS A 26 8.97 -4.07 -8.80
N ILE A 27 10.23 -4.52 -8.73
CA ILE A 27 10.60 -5.93 -8.87
C ILE A 27 10.01 -6.76 -7.72
N ILE A 28 10.06 -6.22 -6.50
CA ILE A 28 9.55 -6.91 -5.32
C ILE A 28 8.02 -6.99 -5.39
N VAL A 29 7.33 -5.93 -5.82
CA VAL A 29 5.87 -5.92 -6.00
C VAL A 29 5.43 -7.00 -6.99
N GLU A 30 6.06 -7.09 -8.17
CA GLU A 30 5.72 -8.12 -9.16
C GLU A 30 5.91 -9.55 -8.59
N THR A 31 7.02 -9.75 -7.85
CA THR A 31 7.29 -11.03 -7.20
C THR A 31 6.24 -11.37 -6.12
N VAL A 32 5.82 -10.36 -5.35
CA VAL A 32 4.78 -10.50 -4.32
C VAL A 32 3.44 -10.84 -4.95
N LYS A 33 3.04 -10.10 -5.99
CA LYS A 33 1.79 -10.32 -6.73
C LYS A 33 1.74 -11.73 -7.31
N ALA A 34 2.81 -12.15 -8.00
CA ALA A 34 2.90 -13.50 -8.54
C ALA A 34 2.72 -14.59 -7.47
N GLY A 35 3.37 -14.43 -6.29
CA GLY A 35 3.24 -15.40 -5.20
C GLY A 35 1.85 -15.43 -4.54
N LEU A 36 1.17 -14.29 -4.46
CA LEU A 36 -0.21 -14.21 -3.97
C LEU A 36 -1.18 -14.87 -4.97
N MET A 37 -1.09 -14.52 -6.25
CA MET A 37 -1.96 -15.07 -7.30
C MET A 37 -1.77 -16.58 -7.47
N GLU A 38 -0.53 -17.08 -7.46
CA GLU A 38 -0.26 -18.52 -7.48
C GLU A 38 -0.91 -19.25 -6.29
N SER A 39 -1.09 -18.55 -5.16
CA SER A 39 -1.78 -19.08 -4.00
C SER A 39 -3.31 -18.89 -4.03
N GLY A 40 -3.88 -18.45 -5.15
CA GLY A 40 -5.31 -18.26 -5.35
C GLY A 40 -5.88 -17.00 -4.69
N ILE A 41 -5.06 -15.97 -4.50
CA ILE A 41 -5.46 -14.66 -3.97
C ILE A 41 -5.62 -13.67 -5.12
N ASP A 42 -6.77 -13.01 -5.21
CA ASP A 42 -6.97 -11.89 -6.13
C ASP A 42 -6.23 -10.67 -5.58
N VAL A 43 -5.39 -10.08 -6.41
CA VAL A 43 -4.55 -8.93 -6.07
C VAL A 43 -5.19 -7.64 -6.57
N TYR A 44 -5.25 -6.65 -5.69
CA TYR A 44 -5.74 -5.30 -5.96
C TYR A 44 -4.57 -4.33 -5.82
N ASP A 45 -3.97 -3.96 -6.95
CA ASP A 45 -2.77 -3.12 -7.01
C ASP A 45 -3.15 -1.64 -6.90
N LEU A 46 -2.61 -0.96 -5.87
CA LEU A 46 -2.74 0.47 -5.63
C LEU A 46 -1.59 1.29 -6.25
N GLY A 47 -0.58 0.62 -6.78
CA GLY A 47 0.64 1.26 -7.24
C GLY A 47 1.45 1.89 -6.10
N VAL A 48 2.00 3.08 -6.36
CA VAL A 48 2.78 3.83 -5.37
C VAL A 48 1.84 4.71 -4.55
N VAL A 49 1.67 4.35 -3.27
CA VAL A 49 0.87 5.13 -2.30
C VAL A 49 1.50 5.10 -0.91
N PRO A 50 1.22 6.12 -0.07
CA PRO A 50 1.62 6.09 1.34
C PRO A 50 1.03 4.88 2.07
N THR A 51 1.84 4.24 2.91
CA THR A 51 1.47 3.05 3.71
C THR A 51 0.09 3.13 4.39
N PRO A 52 -0.34 4.26 5.00
CA PRO A 52 -1.66 4.35 5.64
C PRO A 52 -2.84 4.07 4.69
N ILE A 53 -2.70 4.36 3.40
CA ILE A 53 -3.75 4.06 2.41
C ILE A 53 -3.93 2.55 2.27
N THR A 54 -2.84 1.78 2.21
CA THR A 54 -2.92 0.32 2.14
C THR A 54 -3.55 -0.27 3.41
N PHE A 55 -3.21 0.27 4.59
CA PHE A 55 -3.87 -0.12 5.85
C PHE A 55 -5.37 0.13 5.81
N ARG A 56 -5.79 1.26 5.27
CA ARG A 56 -7.20 1.60 5.12
C ARG A 56 -7.92 0.66 4.16
N GLU A 57 -7.37 0.49 2.96
CA GLU A 57 -8.00 -0.35 1.93
C GLU A 57 -8.01 -1.84 2.34
N SER A 58 -7.03 -2.31 3.10
CA SER A 58 -7.02 -3.69 3.58
C SER A 58 -8.25 -4.06 4.43
N ARG A 59 -8.91 -3.10 5.07
CA ARG A 59 -10.19 -3.32 5.78
C ARG A 59 -11.31 -3.72 4.82
N LYS A 60 -11.29 -3.20 3.60
CA LYS A 60 -12.29 -3.50 2.56
C LYS A 60 -12.02 -4.83 1.86
N TYR A 61 -10.75 -5.15 1.68
CA TYR A 61 -10.32 -6.35 0.95
C TYR A 61 -9.92 -7.52 1.86
N GLY A 62 -9.80 -7.29 3.17
CA GLY A 62 -9.44 -8.30 4.18
C GLY A 62 -7.95 -8.45 4.40
N ALA A 63 -7.10 -8.10 3.44
CA ALA A 63 -5.65 -8.14 3.60
C ALA A 63 -4.94 -7.04 2.79
N GLY A 64 -3.72 -6.73 3.20
CA GLY A 64 -2.84 -5.79 2.51
C GLY A 64 -1.37 -6.16 2.63
N LEU A 65 -0.58 -5.79 1.63
CA LEU A 65 0.85 -5.93 1.63
C LEU A 65 1.50 -4.67 1.05
N VAL A 66 2.42 -4.06 1.80
CA VAL A 66 3.19 -2.89 1.33
C VAL A 66 4.65 -3.27 1.19
N VAL A 67 5.19 -2.99 0.03
CA VAL A 67 6.63 -3.10 -0.25
C VAL A 67 7.27 -1.77 0.15
N THR A 68 7.97 -1.76 1.28
CA THR A 68 8.59 -0.56 1.87
C THR A 68 9.59 -0.92 2.96
N SER A 69 10.59 -0.11 3.15
CA SER A 69 11.48 -0.15 4.31
C SER A 69 11.38 1.10 5.17
N SER A 70 10.26 1.85 5.06
CA SER A 70 9.99 3.05 5.87
C SER A 70 11.07 4.13 5.71
N HIS A 71 11.76 4.50 6.81
CA HIS A 71 12.82 5.50 6.88
C HIS A 71 14.24 4.90 6.78
N ASN A 72 14.36 3.61 6.50
CA ASN A 72 15.68 2.99 6.29
C ASN A 72 16.33 3.51 4.98
N PRO A 73 17.65 3.35 4.82
CA PRO A 73 18.36 3.69 3.58
C PRO A 73 17.66 3.15 2.34
N ILE A 74 17.83 3.85 1.21
CA ILE A 74 17.06 3.61 -0.02
C ILE A 74 17.30 2.20 -0.62
N GLU A 75 18.46 1.63 -0.36
CA GLU A 75 18.87 0.30 -0.82
C GLU A 75 18.10 -0.83 -0.11
N TRP A 76 17.55 -0.54 1.05
CA TRP A 76 16.80 -1.51 1.83
C TRP A 76 15.35 -1.56 1.33
N ASN A 77 14.76 -2.74 1.46
CA ASN A 77 13.33 -2.90 1.25
C ASN A 77 12.76 -3.96 2.19
N GLY A 78 11.44 -4.04 2.27
CA GLY A 78 10.78 -4.97 3.17
C GLY A 78 9.30 -5.14 2.84
N LEU A 79 8.64 -6.00 3.59
CA LEU A 79 7.24 -6.31 3.41
C LEU A 79 6.48 -6.00 4.71
N LYS A 80 5.51 -5.07 4.65
CA LYS A 80 4.53 -4.89 5.73
C LYS A 80 3.26 -5.63 5.37
N MET A 81 2.91 -6.63 6.15
CA MET A 81 1.74 -7.47 5.96
C MET A 81 0.62 -7.04 6.91
N ILE A 82 -0.59 -7.00 6.41
CA ILE A 82 -1.75 -6.38 7.07
C ILE A 82 -2.93 -7.32 6.92
N ILE A 83 -3.64 -7.56 8.01
CA ILE A 83 -4.93 -8.27 8.02
C ILE A 83 -5.97 -7.33 8.63
N ASP A 84 -7.06 -7.10 7.93
CA ASP A 84 -8.21 -6.27 8.34
C ASP A 84 -7.81 -4.89 8.90
N GLY A 85 -6.83 -4.25 8.28
CA GLY A 85 -6.34 -2.92 8.68
C GLY A 85 -5.37 -2.92 9.86
N ILE A 86 -4.86 -4.07 10.28
CA ILE A 86 -3.92 -4.22 11.38
C ILE A 86 -2.69 -4.98 10.90
N GLY A 87 -1.49 -4.50 11.25
CA GLY A 87 -0.24 -5.21 10.96
C GLY A 87 -0.23 -6.59 11.64
N ILE A 88 0.34 -7.59 10.95
CA ILE A 88 0.43 -8.94 11.52
C ILE A 88 1.25 -8.97 12.81
N ASN A 89 0.84 -9.81 13.74
CA ASN A 89 1.54 -10.04 15.00
C ASN A 89 2.64 -11.12 14.88
N ASN A 90 3.43 -11.33 15.93
CA ASN A 90 4.53 -12.31 15.93
C ASN A 90 4.08 -13.73 15.60
N LYS A 91 2.93 -14.19 16.13
CA LYS A 91 2.40 -15.53 15.83
C LYS A 91 2.04 -15.69 14.35
N GLN A 92 1.47 -14.67 13.76
CA GLN A 92 1.18 -14.62 12.32
C GLN A 92 2.47 -14.54 11.49
N LEU A 93 3.45 -13.77 11.95
CA LEU A 93 4.77 -13.70 11.33
C LEU A 93 5.47 -15.06 11.32
N ASP A 94 5.42 -15.82 12.41
CA ASP A 94 5.94 -17.18 12.47
C ASP A 94 5.32 -18.09 11.40
N THR A 95 4.02 -17.91 11.11
CA THR A 95 3.35 -18.64 10.03
C THR A 95 3.90 -18.26 8.65
N VAL A 96 4.21 -16.98 8.45
CA VAL A 96 4.78 -16.47 7.18
C VAL A 96 6.22 -16.94 6.96
N ILE A 97 7.00 -17.06 8.02
CA ILE A 97 8.42 -17.46 7.95
C ILE A 97 8.57 -18.96 7.68
N LYS A 98 7.72 -19.79 8.25
CA LYS A 98 7.75 -21.26 8.09
C LYS A 98 7.48 -21.66 6.65
N ASP A 99 8.05 -22.79 6.23
CA ASP A 99 7.75 -23.35 4.93
C ASP A 99 6.33 -23.94 4.92
N GLN A 100 5.47 -23.38 4.09
CA GLN A 100 4.14 -23.89 3.86
C GLN A 100 3.99 -24.23 2.38
N VAL A 101 3.54 -25.45 2.10
CA VAL A 101 3.18 -25.85 0.74
C VAL A 101 1.70 -25.56 0.58
N THR A 102 1.39 -24.55 -0.26
CA THR A 102 0.01 -24.23 -0.63
C THR A 102 -0.17 -24.56 -2.11
N ASN A 103 -0.62 -25.77 -2.41
CA ASN A 103 -1.08 -26.08 -3.77
C ASN A 103 -2.51 -25.59 -3.92
N LYS A 104 -2.73 -24.63 -4.79
CA LYS A 104 -4.07 -24.15 -5.15
C LYS A 104 -4.39 -24.54 -6.58
N SER A 105 -5.61 -25.00 -6.79
CA SER A 105 -6.10 -25.41 -8.11
C SER A 105 -6.54 -24.23 -8.98
N LYS A 106 -6.69 -23.03 -8.41
CA LYS A 106 -7.12 -21.82 -9.11
C LYS A 106 -6.15 -20.69 -8.84
N ILE A 107 -5.66 -20.07 -9.91
CA ILE A 107 -4.81 -18.87 -9.86
C ILE A 107 -5.70 -17.64 -9.61
N GLY A 108 -5.25 -16.72 -8.75
CA GLY A 108 -5.89 -15.42 -8.54
C GLY A 108 -5.71 -14.47 -9.72
N THR A 109 -6.45 -13.38 -9.71
CA THR A 109 -6.44 -12.34 -10.75
C THR A 109 -5.82 -11.05 -10.23
N GLU A 110 -5.34 -10.20 -11.15
CA GLU A 110 -4.83 -8.88 -10.84
C GLU A 110 -5.82 -7.80 -11.29
N HIS A 111 -5.99 -6.79 -10.43
CA HIS A 111 -6.84 -5.62 -10.66
C HIS A 111 -6.10 -4.36 -10.26
N TYR A 112 -6.01 -3.37 -11.15
CA TYR A 112 -5.50 -2.05 -10.81
C TYR A 112 -6.63 -1.21 -10.23
N ILE A 113 -6.40 -0.62 -9.06
CA ILE A 113 -7.41 0.17 -8.34
C ILE A 113 -6.87 1.52 -7.89
N LYS A 114 -7.79 2.46 -7.67
CA LYS A 114 -7.52 3.72 -6.98
C LYS A 114 -8.27 3.75 -5.66
N SER A 115 -7.63 4.29 -4.62
CA SER A 115 -8.29 4.52 -3.34
C SER A 115 -9.12 5.80 -3.37
N ASP A 116 -10.30 5.77 -2.75
CA ASP A 116 -11.11 6.96 -2.50
C ASP A 116 -10.62 7.80 -1.31
N TYR A 117 -9.43 7.51 -0.79
CA TYR A 117 -8.88 8.16 0.41
C TYR A 117 -8.97 9.67 0.38
N ILE A 118 -8.56 10.30 -0.73
CA ILE A 118 -8.55 11.77 -0.87
C ILE A 118 -9.98 12.33 -0.77
N ASN A 119 -10.95 11.69 -1.42
CA ASN A 119 -12.34 12.11 -1.40
C ASN A 119 -12.95 11.99 0.00
N ASP A 120 -12.69 10.88 0.65
CA ASP A 120 -13.23 10.61 1.99
C ASP A 120 -12.56 11.49 3.05
N ALA A 121 -11.24 11.68 2.98
CA ALA A 121 -10.53 12.60 3.86
C ALA A 121 -11.01 14.03 3.68
N ALA A 122 -11.19 14.50 2.45
CA ALA A 122 -11.70 15.83 2.17
C ALA A 122 -13.14 16.03 2.67
N LYS A 123 -14.00 15.00 2.62
CA LYS A 123 -15.35 15.06 3.21
C LYS A 123 -15.32 15.21 4.73
N ILE A 124 -14.41 14.49 5.39
CA ILE A 124 -14.27 14.53 6.86
C ILE A 124 -13.72 15.89 7.32
N ILE A 125 -12.72 16.42 6.62
CA ILE A 125 -12.08 17.69 6.96
C ILE A 125 -13.00 18.86 6.63
N GLY A 126 -13.73 18.78 5.53
CA GLY A 126 -14.49 19.88 4.96
C GLY A 126 -13.60 20.90 4.26
N LYS A 127 -14.22 21.99 3.78
CA LYS A 127 -13.49 23.14 3.24
C LYS A 127 -13.00 24.04 4.35
N ILE A 128 -11.72 24.41 4.29
CA ILE A 128 -11.14 25.41 5.17
C ILE A 128 -11.43 26.83 4.65
N SER A 129 -11.60 27.79 5.56
CA SER A 129 -11.79 29.20 5.20
C SER A 129 -10.47 29.85 4.78
N GLY A 130 -10.53 30.78 3.80
CA GLY A 130 -9.44 31.74 3.49
C GLY A 130 -8.40 31.19 2.55
N THR A 131 -8.38 30.25 1.81
CA THR A 131 -7.37 29.78 0.82
C THR A 131 -5.91 29.95 1.31
N PRO A 132 -5.50 29.28 2.38
CA PRO A 132 -4.15 29.38 2.90
C PRO A 132 -3.12 28.87 1.88
N LYS A 133 -1.98 29.57 1.80
CA LYS A 133 -0.83 29.14 0.99
C LYS A 133 -0.02 28.09 1.74
N VAL A 134 0.20 26.94 1.12
CA VAL A 134 0.91 25.80 1.73
C VAL A 134 2.02 25.35 0.78
N THR A 135 3.23 25.23 1.30
CA THR A 135 4.30 24.54 0.59
C THR A 135 4.43 23.13 1.18
N VAL A 136 4.36 22.12 0.30
CA VAL A 136 4.50 20.71 0.65
C VAL A 136 5.82 20.19 0.12
N ASP A 137 6.70 19.79 1.00
CA ASP A 137 7.89 19.02 0.64
C ASP A 137 7.58 17.53 0.76
N VAL A 138 7.58 16.84 -0.36
CA VAL A 138 7.27 15.40 -0.39
C VAL A 138 8.53 14.52 -0.38
N GLY A 139 9.72 15.11 -0.47
CA GLY A 139 11.01 14.42 -0.34
C GLY A 139 11.18 13.22 -1.29
N GLY A 140 10.64 13.30 -2.52
CA GLY A 140 10.65 12.18 -3.47
C GLY A 140 9.78 10.99 -3.06
N GLY A 141 9.01 11.10 -1.97
CA GLY A 141 8.26 9.98 -1.38
C GLY A 141 6.86 9.78 -1.94
N ALA A 142 6.22 8.69 -1.55
CA ALA A 142 4.87 8.31 -1.99
C ALA A 142 3.77 9.31 -1.60
N ALA A 143 4.03 10.25 -0.69
CA ALA A 143 3.11 11.33 -0.33
C ALA A 143 2.78 12.26 -1.53
N LYS A 144 3.64 12.31 -2.55
CA LYS A 144 3.38 13.02 -3.82
C LYS A 144 2.02 12.68 -4.41
N THR A 145 1.62 11.43 -4.36
CA THR A 145 0.37 10.94 -4.98
C THR A 145 -0.90 11.40 -4.25
N VAL A 146 -0.77 11.99 -3.07
CA VAL A 146 -1.91 12.24 -2.16
C VAL A 146 -1.91 13.65 -1.57
N ALA A 147 -0.78 14.11 -1.06
CA ALA A 147 -0.74 15.27 -0.17
C ALA A 147 -1.22 16.56 -0.86
N SER A 148 -0.67 16.88 -2.01
CA SER A 148 -1.01 18.10 -2.75
C SER A 148 -2.46 18.09 -3.25
N GLU A 149 -2.95 16.95 -3.73
CA GLU A 149 -4.32 16.82 -4.20
C GLU A 149 -5.33 16.98 -3.05
N LEU A 150 -5.07 16.36 -1.90
CA LEU A 150 -5.92 16.50 -0.71
C LEU A 150 -5.99 17.95 -0.24
N LEU A 151 -4.84 18.62 -0.11
CA LEU A 151 -4.78 20.01 0.34
C LEU A 151 -5.50 20.96 -0.62
N LYS A 152 -5.32 20.80 -1.94
CA LYS A 152 -6.08 21.57 -2.94
C LYS A 152 -7.58 21.32 -2.81
N LYS A 153 -7.97 20.08 -2.60
CA LYS A 153 -9.39 19.68 -2.50
C LYS A 153 -10.09 20.30 -1.29
N ILE A 154 -9.39 20.51 -0.19
CA ILE A 154 -9.94 21.17 1.01
C ILE A 154 -9.82 22.71 0.97
N GLY A 155 -9.21 23.29 -0.06
CA GLY A 155 -9.22 24.75 -0.31
C GLY A 155 -7.89 25.47 -0.13
N CYS A 156 -6.75 24.76 -0.06
CA CYS A 156 -5.43 25.39 -0.02
C CYS A 156 -4.93 25.80 -1.41
N ASP A 157 -4.14 26.87 -1.45
CA ASP A 157 -3.22 27.18 -2.56
C ASP A 157 -1.91 26.44 -2.29
N VAL A 158 -1.57 25.45 -3.12
CA VAL A 158 -0.51 24.48 -2.83
C VAL A 158 0.65 24.60 -3.82
N ASN A 159 1.83 24.85 -3.28
CA ASN A 159 3.10 24.67 -3.96
C ASN A 159 3.75 23.36 -3.49
N THR A 160 4.21 22.52 -4.42
CA THR A 160 4.88 21.25 -4.11
C THR A 160 6.34 21.33 -4.49
N ILE A 161 7.23 20.88 -3.61
CA ILE A 161 8.67 20.81 -3.87
C ILE A 161 9.18 19.38 -3.62
N ASN A 162 10.33 19.05 -4.22
CA ASN A 162 10.96 17.71 -4.16
C ASN A 162 9.97 16.61 -4.56
N ASP A 163 9.22 16.84 -5.64
CA ASP A 163 8.15 15.93 -6.07
C ASP A 163 8.57 14.97 -7.20
N ASP A 164 9.83 14.95 -7.59
CA ASP A 164 10.39 13.89 -8.42
C ASP A 164 10.44 12.60 -7.60
N LEU A 165 9.92 11.52 -8.18
CA LEU A 165 10.05 10.20 -7.58
C LEU A 165 11.50 9.74 -7.70
N VAL A 166 12.06 9.27 -6.62
CA VAL A 166 13.44 8.76 -6.57
C VAL A 166 13.53 7.42 -7.30
#